data_f82ca657794dde91748cdd74c348bc54
#
_entry.id   f82ca657794dde91748cdd74c348bc54
#
_cell.length_a   1.000
_cell.length_b   1.000
_cell.length_c   1.000
_cell.angle_alpha   90.00
_cell.angle_beta   90.00
_cell.angle_gamma   90.00
#
_symmetry.space_group_name_H-M   'P 1'
#
loop_
_entity.id
_entity.type
_entity.pdbx_description
1 polymer ?
#
loop_
_entity_poly.entity_id
_entity_poly.type
_entity_poly.pdbx_seq_one_letter_code
_entity_poly.pdbx_strand_id
1 'polypeptide(L)'
;MDIRMHKFSDKVPEPTLRRLPWYLSNVKLMKEQGETYVSSTQISKQINVDASQIAKDLSYVNISGRTRVGFEIDALIEVLERFLGFTKMHKAFLFGVGSLGGALLRDSGLHHFGLEIVGAFDINPGLVGKEINGIPIYHSDEFEIKMKSCDVNIGVLTVPINIAQEITDKMIAGGIKAVWNFTPFRIRVPENIVVQNTSLYAHLAVMFNRLNVIQE
;
A
#
# COMPACT_ATOMS: atom_id res chain seq x y z
N MET A 1 15.33 -22.20 -0.07
CA MET A 1 16.41 -21.38 -0.68
C MET A 1 15.87 -19.95 -0.81
N ASP A 2 15.76 -19.21 0.33
CA ASP A 2 15.06 -17.91 0.29
C ASP A 2 15.52 -16.94 1.42
N ILE A 3 16.84 -16.88 1.63
CA ILE A 3 17.44 -16.05 2.70
C ILE A 3 17.90 -14.67 2.18
N ARG A 4 17.79 -14.36 0.89
CA ARG A 4 18.32 -13.13 0.30
C ARG A 4 17.33 -11.98 0.16
N MET A 5 16.02 -12.19 0.27
CA MET A 5 15.03 -11.12 0.06
C MET A 5 14.88 -10.16 1.26
N HIS A 6 15.08 -10.62 2.49
CA HIS A 6 14.96 -9.75 3.68
C HIS A 6 16.05 -8.66 3.79
N LYS A 7 17.21 -8.85 3.15
CA LYS A 7 18.33 -7.87 3.21
C LYS A 7 18.23 -6.71 2.21
N PHE A 8 17.31 -6.74 1.25
CA PHE A 8 17.20 -5.67 0.24
C PHE A 8 16.30 -4.51 0.67
N SER A 9 15.28 -4.76 1.47
CA SER A 9 14.32 -3.75 1.94
C SER A 9 14.95 -2.68 2.83
N ASP A 10 15.89 -3.04 3.70
CA ASP A 10 16.52 -2.10 4.64
C ASP A 10 17.49 -1.10 3.97
N LYS A 11 17.79 -1.27 2.69
CA LYS A 11 18.72 -0.40 1.94
C LYS A 11 18.03 0.59 1.01
N VAL A 12 16.73 0.45 0.76
CA VAL A 12 16.01 1.32 -0.16
C VAL A 12 15.34 2.46 0.61
N PRO A 13 15.64 3.72 0.30
CA PRO A 13 15.01 4.85 0.95
C PRO A 13 13.48 4.85 0.76
N GLU A 14 12.73 5.17 1.82
CA GLU A 14 11.26 5.24 1.76
C GLU A 14 10.76 6.17 0.63
N PRO A 15 11.37 7.35 0.38
CA PRO A 15 10.97 8.17 -0.77
C PRO A 15 11.10 7.46 -2.13
N THR A 16 12.09 6.58 -2.29
CA THR A 16 12.24 5.74 -3.49
C THR A 16 11.08 4.74 -3.57
N LEU A 17 10.80 3.99 -2.49
CA LEU A 17 9.67 3.05 -2.45
C LEU A 17 8.33 3.71 -2.78
N ARG A 18 8.12 4.97 -2.37
CA ARG A 18 6.90 5.72 -2.67
C ARG A 18 6.78 6.15 -4.15
N ARG A 19 7.91 6.27 -4.88
CA ARG A 19 7.91 6.64 -6.30
C ARG A 19 7.79 5.44 -7.24
N LEU A 20 8.34 4.28 -6.88
CA LEU A 20 8.33 3.08 -7.74
C LEU A 20 6.94 2.69 -8.26
N PRO A 21 5.84 2.76 -7.47
CA PRO A 21 4.50 2.50 -8.00
C PRO A 21 4.07 3.46 -9.11
N TRP A 22 4.48 4.74 -9.05
CA TRP A 22 4.21 5.71 -10.12
C TRP A 22 4.98 5.35 -11.41
N TYR A 23 6.24 4.90 -11.27
CA TYR A 23 7.01 4.41 -12.42
C TYR A 23 6.33 3.21 -13.05
N LEU A 24 5.92 2.23 -12.24
CA LEU A 24 5.22 1.04 -12.71
C LEU A 24 3.93 1.39 -13.47
N SER A 25 3.09 2.24 -12.91
CA SER A 25 1.83 2.67 -13.55
C SER A 25 2.10 3.37 -14.88
N ASN A 26 3.13 4.24 -14.92
CA ASN A 26 3.51 4.94 -16.14
C ASN A 26 4.04 4.00 -17.22
N VAL A 27 4.91 3.06 -16.84
CA VAL A 27 5.48 2.07 -17.76
C VAL A 27 4.39 1.13 -18.32
N LYS A 28 3.38 0.76 -17.51
CA LYS A 28 2.22 0.00 -17.99
C LYS A 28 1.42 0.77 -19.04
N LEU A 29 1.19 2.07 -18.83
CA LEU A 29 0.55 2.93 -19.82
C LEU A 29 1.33 3.00 -21.14
N MET A 30 2.66 3.11 -21.07
CA MET A 30 3.53 3.12 -22.26
C MET A 30 3.46 1.78 -23.01
N LYS A 31 3.37 0.65 -22.29
CA LYS A 31 3.15 -0.67 -22.89
C LYS A 31 1.82 -0.71 -23.67
N GLU A 32 0.74 -0.19 -23.09
CA GLU A 32 -0.58 -0.11 -23.75
C GLU A 32 -0.54 0.77 -25.01
N GLN A 33 0.36 1.74 -25.08
CA GLN A 33 0.61 2.58 -26.23
C GLN A 33 1.49 1.90 -27.31
N GLY A 34 1.94 0.66 -27.07
CA GLY A 34 2.74 -0.13 -28.01
C GLY A 34 4.25 0.09 -27.90
N GLU A 35 4.71 0.81 -26.89
CA GLU A 35 6.14 0.98 -26.66
C GLU A 35 6.77 -0.33 -26.16
N THR A 36 7.99 -0.62 -26.60
CA THR A 36 8.74 -1.81 -26.19
C THR A 36 9.93 -1.48 -25.27
N TYR A 37 10.42 -0.26 -25.35
CA TYR A 37 11.52 0.25 -24.53
C TYR A 37 11.17 1.61 -23.94
N VAL A 38 11.69 1.88 -22.76
CA VAL A 38 11.51 3.16 -22.08
C VAL A 38 12.81 3.63 -21.42
N SER A 39 13.12 4.91 -21.56
CA SER A 39 14.24 5.57 -20.87
C SER A 39 13.75 6.33 -19.63
N SER A 40 14.66 6.57 -18.68
CA SER A 40 14.37 7.45 -17.52
C SER A 40 13.91 8.84 -17.95
N THR A 41 14.42 9.34 -19.10
CA THR A 41 14.00 10.63 -19.66
C THR A 41 12.55 10.61 -20.16
N GLN A 42 12.09 9.50 -20.76
CA GLN A 42 10.70 9.37 -21.17
C GLN A 42 9.76 9.29 -19.98
N ILE A 43 10.10 8.51 -18.96
CA ILE A 43 9.33 8.44 -17.70
C ILE A 43 9.28 9.84 -17.04
N SER A 44 10.41 10.53 -16.94
CA SER A 44 10.55 11.88 -16.38
C SER A 44 9.54 12.88 -16.96
N LYS A 45 9.38 12.86 -18.28
CA LYS A 45 8.45 13.76 -18.99
C LYS A 45 6.99 13.57 -18.60
N GLN A 46 6.61 12.37 -18.17
CA GLN A 46 5.22 12.06 -17.86
C GLN A 46 4.86 12.25 -16.38
N ILE A 47 5.82 12.08 -15.47
CA ILE A 47 5.54 12.08 -14.04
C ILE A 47 6.18 13.23 -13.26
N ASN A 48 6.86 14.15 -13.95
CA ASN A 48 7.53 15.32 -13.36
C ASN A 48 8.51 14.95 -12.22
N VAL A 49 9.28 13.89 -12.42
CA VAL A 49 10.40 13.48 -11.57
C VAL A 49 11.67 13.53 -12.41
N ASP A 50 12.78 14.04 -11.86
CA ASP A 50 14.04 14.16 -12.57
C ASP A 50 14.53 12.81 -13.11
N ALA A 51 15.03 12.78 -14.36
CA ALA A 51 15.49 11.55 -15.01
C ALA A 51 16.66 10.89 -14.28
N SER A 52 17.55 11.69 -13.66
CA SER A 52 18.64 11.18 -12.85
C SER A 52 18.15 10.53 -11.57
N GLN A 53 17.09 11.11 -10.96
CA GLN A 53 16.45 10.51 -9.78
C GLN A 53 15.77 9.17 -10.13
N ILE A 54 15.09 9.09 -11.30
CA ILE A 54 14.48 7.84 -11.78
C ILE A 54 15.56 6.78 -12.00
N ALA A 55 16.66 7.13 -12.67
CA ALA A 55 17.76 6.20 -12.88
C ALA A 55 18.36 5.70 -11.56
N LYS A 56 18.54 6.58 -10.57
CA LYS A 56 19.00 6.24 -9.23
C LYS A 56 17.99 5.31 -8.51
N ASP A 57 16.70 5.62 -8.57
CA ASP A 57 15.67 4.79 -7.94
C ASP A 57 15.62 3.38 -8.58
N LEU A 58 15.69 3.29 -9.91
CA LEU A 58 15.69 2.01 -10.61
C LEU A 58 16.97 1.19 -10.36
N SER A 59 18.07 1.81 -9.96
CA SER A 59 19.28 1.07 -9.58
C SER A 59 19.08 0.19 -8.33
N TYR A 60 18.10 0.51 -7.47
CA TYR A 60 17.78 -0.31 -6.30
C TYR A 60 17.02 -1.60 -6.64
N VAL A 61 16.40 -1.69 -7.81
CA VAL A 61 15.57 -2.84 -8.20
C VAL A 61 16.27 -3.86 -9.10
N ASN A 62 17.60 -3.75 -9.23
CA ASN A 62 18.45 -4.67 -10.00
C ASN A 62 18.02 -4.86 -11.45
N ILE A 63 17.63 -3.79 -12.13
CA ILE A 63 17.39 -3.78 -13.56
C ILE A 63 18.45 -2.96 -14.27
N SER A 64 18.94 -3.46 -15.40
CA SER A 64 19.92 -2.78 -16.24
C SER A 64 19.29 -2.37 -17.56
N GLY A 65 19.33 -1.09 -17.87
CA GLY A 65 18.94 -0.57 -19.19
C GLY A 65 20.04 -0.80 -20.23
N ARG A 66 19.65 -0.90 -21.50
CA ARG A 66 20.58 -0.90 -22.63
C ARG A 66 21.00 0.54 -22.93
N THR A 67 22.29 0.75 -23.15
CA THR A 67 22.84 2.07 -23.50
C THR A 67 22.13 2.65 -24.72
N ARG A 68 21.66 3.89 -24.63
CA ARG A 68 20.92 4.64 -25.65
C ARG A 68 19.53 4.10 -26.03
N VAL A 69 19.11 2.95 -25.48
CA VAL A 69 17.80 2.33 -25.75
C VAL A 69 16.89 2.49 -24.54
N GLY A 70 17.41 2.25 -23.34
CA GLY A 70 16.64 2.27 -22.10
C GLY A 70 16.34 0.85 -21.60
N PHE A 71 15.27 0.74 -20.83
CA PHE A 71 14.79 -0.51 -20.23
C PHE A 71 13.76 -1.15 -21.15
N GLU A 72 13.82 -2.46 -21.30
CA GLU A 72 12.73 -3.22 -21.90
C GLU A 72 11.51 -3.16 -20.97
N ILE A 73 10.36 -2.82 -21.53
CA ILE A 73 9.15 -2.51 -20.74
C ILE A 73 8.65 -3.71 -19.96
N ASP A 74 8.57 -4.89 -20.57
CA ASP A 74 8.07 -6.10 -19.92
C ASP A 74 8.98 -6.53 -18.76
N ALA A 75 10.28 -6.51 -18.97
CA ALA A 75 11.26 -6.81 -17.93
C ALA A 75 11.20 -5.80 -16.78
N LEU A 76 11.00 -4.52 -17.09
CA LEU A 76 10.89 -3.47 -16.07
C LEU A 76 9.62 -3.64 -15.23
N ILE A 77 8.48 -3.93 -15.86
CA ILE A 77 7.21 -4.20 -15.16
C ILE A 77 7.38 -5.41 -14.23
N GLU A 78 7.90 -6.52 -14.73
CA GLU A 78 8.08 -7.74 -13.94
C GLU A 78 8.98 -7.51 -12.72
N VAL A 79 10.10 -6.81 -12.90
CA VAL A 79 11.03 -6.49 -11.81
C VAL A 79 10.40 -5.57 -10.78
N LEU A 80 9.68 -4.53 -11.21
CA LEU A 80 9.01 -3.60 -10.31
C LEU A 80 7.88 -4.28 -9.53
N GLU A 81 7.02 -5.06 -10.17
CA GLU A 81 5.93 -5.78 -9.50
C GLU A 81 6.47 -6.78 -8.46
N ARG A 82 7.51 -7.52 -8.82
CA ARG A 82 8.16 -8.47 -7.90
C ARG A 82 8.81 -7.73 -6.72
N PHE A 83 9.51 -6.64 -6.99
CA PHE A 83 10.19 -5.85 -5.97
C PHE A 83 9.21 -5.20 -4.99
N LEU A 84 8.10 -4.67 -5.49
CA LEU A 84 7.03 -4.06 -4.69
C LEU A 84 6.15 -5.08 -3.96
N GLY A 85 6.32 -6.38 -4.23
CA GLY A 85 5.53 -7.44 -3.60
C GLY A 85 4.14 -7.63 -4.22
N PHE A 86 3.82 -6.97 -5.33
CA PHE A 86 2.51 -7.01 -5.98
C PHE A 86 2.22 -8.33 -6.71
N THR A 87 3.23 -9.20 -6.86
CA THR A 87 3.08 -10.54 -7.43
C THR A 87 2.56 -11.59 -6.43
N LYS A 88 2.43 -11.21 -5.16
CA LYS A 88 1.91 -12.08 -4.08
C LYS A 88 0.62 -11.52 -3.53
N MET A 89 -0.37 -12.38 -3.29
CA MET A 89 -1.60 -11.99 -2.61
C MET A 89 -1.38 -11.99 -1.10
N HIS A 90 -1.65 -10.86 -0.47
CA HIS A 90 -1.61 -10.67 0.97
C HIS A 90 -3.03 -10.50 1.49
N LYS A 91 -3.43 -11.35 2.45
CA LYS A 91 -4.75 -11.25 3.06
C LYS A 91 -4.77 -10.23 4.19
N ALA A 92 -5.85 -9.45 4.23
CA ALA A 92 -6.06 -8.42 5.24
C ALA A 92 -7.43 -8.54 5.90
N PHE A 93 -7.52 -8.11 7.14
CA PHE A 93 -8.77 -7.76 7.81
C PHE A 93 -8.90 -6.24 7.92
N LEU A 94 -10.12 -5.72 7.75
CA LEU A 94 -10.42 -4.30 7.91
C LEU A 94 -11.18 -4.06 9.22
N PHE A 95 -10.78 -3.05 9.97
CA PHE A 95 -11.36 -2.66 11.25
C PHE A 95 -11.97 -1.27 11.16
N GLY A 96 -13.30 -1.19 11.32
CA GLY A 96 -14.11 0.02 11.20
C GLY A 96 -14.71 0.19 9.80
N VAL A 97 -15.98 -0.19 9.62
CA VAL A 97 -16.71 -0.11 8.33
C VAL A 97 -17.50 1.20 8.24
N GLY A 98 -16.85 2.32 8.62
CA GLY A 98 -17.36 3.66 8.37
C GLY A 98 -17.24 4.08 6.90
N SER A 99 -17.33 5.38 6.61
CA SER A 99 -17.27 5.90 5.23
C SER A 99 -16.02 5.44 4.48
N LEU A 100 -14.84 5.57 5.10
CA LEU A 100 -13.57 5.18 4.48
C LEU A 100 -13.43 3.67 4.39
N GLY A 101 -13.68 2.94 5.47
CA GLY A 101 -13.62 1.48 5.48
C GLY A 101 -14.56 0.87 4.46
N GLY A 102 -15.82 1.33 4.41
CA GLY A 102 -16.78 0.89 3.40
C GLY A 102 -16.37 1.24 1.95
N ALA A 103 -15.65 2.33 1.72
CA ALA A 103 -15.09 2.64 0.42
C ALA A 103 -13.97 1.67 0.04
N LEU A 104 -13.05 1.36 0.96
CA LEU A 104 -11.97 0.40 0.72
C LEU A 104 -12.50 -1.02 0.44
N LEU A 105 -13.59 -1.43 1.09
CA LEU A 105 -14.23 -2.73 0.80
C LEU A 105 -14.83 -2.80 -0.61
N ARG A 106 -15.18 -1.65 -1.20
CA ARG A 106 -15.71 -1.56 -2.58
C ARG A 106 -14.63 -1.39 -3.63
N ASP A 107 -13.40 -1.10 -3.21
CA ASP A 107 -12.29 -0.86 -4.13
C ASP A 107 -11.77 -2.20 -4.70
N SER A 108 -11.90 -2.37 -6.01
CA SER A 108 -11.33 -3.51 -6.73
C SER A 108 -9.83 -3.34 -7.03
N GLY A 109 -9.30 -2.11 -6.92
CA GLY A 109 -7.91 -1.79 -7.24
C GLY A 109 -6.91 -2.44 -6.29
N LEU A 110 -7.23 -2.55 -5.01
CA LEU A 110 -6.35 -3.17 -4.01
C LEU A 110 -5.95 -4.60 -4.38
N HIS A 111 -6.89 -5.38 -4.91
CA HIS A 111 -6.63 -6.74 -5.35
C HIS A 111 -5.60 -6.79 -6.49
N HIS A 112 -5.61 -5.85 -7.43
CA HIS A 112 -4.61 -5.78 -8.51
C HIS A 112 -3.18 -5.48 -8.01
N PHE A 113 -3.08 -4.91 -6.80
CA PHE A 113 -1.80 -4.64 -6.13
C PHE A 113 -1.47 -5.67 -5.05
N GLY A 114 -2.11 -6.84 -5.08
CA GLY A 114 -1.79 -7.96 -4.20
C GLY A 114 -2.36 -7.85 -2.79
N LEU A 115 -3.40 -7.04 -2.53
CA LEU A 115 -4.09 -6.98 -1.25
C LEU A 115 -5.53 -7.47 -1.38
N GLU A 116 -5.86 -8.54 -0.64
CA GLU A 116 -7.20 -9.09 -0.54
C GLU A 116 -7.77 -8.86 0.86
N ILE A 117 -8.83 -8.05 0.98
CA ILE A 117 -9.57 -7.91 2.24
C ILE A 117 -10.54 -9.08 2.33
N VAL A 118 -10.31 -10.01 3.26
CA VAL A 118 -11.10 -11.25 3.40
C VAL A 118 -12.19 -11.17 4.45
N GLY A 119 -12.27 -10.08 5.21
CA GLY A 119 -13.30 -9.83 6.21
C GLY A 119 -13.13 -8.46 6.83
N ALA A 120 -14.20 -7.94 7.41
CA ALA A 120 -14.20 -6.67 8.10
C ALA A 120 -14.86 -6.80 9.48
N PHE A 121 -14.50 -5.90 10.40
CA PHE A 121 -15.01 -5.87 11.77
C PHE A 121 -15.60 -4.50 12.09
N ASP A 122 -16.79 -4.50 12.67
CA ASP A 122 -17.46 -3.30 13.16
C ASP A 122 -18.31 -3.63 14.40
N ILE A 123 -18.71 -2.62 15.16
CA ILE A 123 -19.62 -2.73 16.29
C ILE A 123 -21.07 -2.35 15.92
N ASN A 124 -21.28 -1.75 14.74
CA ASN A 124 -22.58 -1.29 14.29
C ASN A 124 -23.50 -2.47 13.92
N PRO A 125 -24.58 -2.72 14.67
CA PRO A 125 -25.50 -3.82 14.38
C PRO A 125 -26.21 -3.69 13.02
N GLY A 126 -26.23 -2.49 12.46
CA GLY A 126 -26.75 -2.25 11.11
C GLY A 126 -25.84 -2.76 9.99
N LEU A 127 -24.58 -3.10 10.29
CA LEU A 127 -23.56 -3.59 9.35
C LEU A 127 -23.17 -5.04 9.62
N VAL A 128 -23.08 -5.43 10.88
CA VAL A 128 -22.70 -6.79 11.30
C VAL A 128 -23.66 -7.84 10.71
N GLY A 129 -23.09 -8.93 10.19
CA GLY A 129 -23.81 -10.00 9.51
C GLY A 129 -24.15 -9.69 8.04
N LYS A 130 -23.78 -8.53 7.53
CA LYS A 130 -23.91 -8.16 6.12
C LYS A 130 -22.59 -8.34 5.37
N GLU A 131 -22.65 -8.14 4.06
CA GLU A 131 -21.47 -8.15 3.18
C GLU A 131 -21.41 -6.85 2.38
N ILE A 132 -20.20 -6.42 2.08
CA ILE A 132 -19.91 -5.35 1.12
C ILE A 132 -18.98 -5.93 0.06
N ASN A 133 -19.40 -5.95 -1.19
CA ASN A 133 -18.65 -6.52 -2.30
C ASN A 133 -18.20 -7.98 -2.05
N GLY A 134 -19.07 -8.79 -1.43
CA GLY A 134 -18.76 -10.19 -1.07
C GLY A 134 -17.86 -10.35 0.16
N ILE A 135 -17.46 -9.26 0.82
CA ILE A 135 -16.62 -9.28 2.02
C ILE A 135 -17.51 -9.24 3.25
N PRO A 136 -17.50 -10.28 4.10
CA PRO A 136 -18.35 -10.35 5.28
C PRO A 136 -17.92 -9.38 6.37
N ILE A 137 -18.92 -8.81 7.07
CA ILE A 137 -18.72 -7.91 8.20
C ILE A 137 -19.10 -8.65 9.48
N TYR A 138 -18.14 -8.85 10.35
CA TYR A 138 -18.27 -9.51 11.64
C TYR A 138 -18.36 -8.50 12.78
N HIS A 139 -18.90 -8.93 13.92
CA HIS A 139 -18.79 -8.16 15.15
C HIS A 139 -17.32 -8.12 15.62
N SER A 140 -16.88 -6.99 16.19
CA SER A 140 -15.47 -6.81 16.66
C SER A 140 -15.03 -7.90 17.64
N ASP A 141 -15.93 -8.48 18.42
CA ASP A 141 -15.62 -9.53 19.38
C ASP A 141 -15.31 -10.89 18.73
N GLU A 142 -15.67 -11.07 17.45
CA GLU A 142 -15.37 -12.30 16.71
C GLU A 142 -13.93 -12.35 16.17
N PHE A 143 -13.18 -11.26 16.29
CA PHE A 143 -11.86 -11.13 15.66
C PHE A 143 -10.91 -12.27 16.04
N GLU A 144 -10.76 -12.59 17.34
CA GLU A 144 -9.85 -13.63 17.81
C GLU A 144 -10.19 -15.02 17.24
N ILE A 145 -11.49 -15.30 17.07
CA ILE A 145 -11.98 -16.56 16.51
C ILE A 145 -11.65 -16.62 15.02
N LYS A 146 -11.88 -15.51 14.28
CA LYS A 146 -11.61 -15.43 12.85
C LYS A 146 -10.11 -15.50 12.53
N MET A 147 -9.28 -14.90 13.36
CA MET A 147 -7.81 -14.98 13.21
C MET A 147 -7.28 -16.41 13.28
N LYS A 148 -7.85 -17.27 14.14
CA LYS A 148 -7.43 -18.67 14.27
C LYS A 148 -7.73 -19.50 13.03
N SER A 149 -8.70 -19.10 12.22
CA SER A 149 -9.16 -19.81 11.01
C SER A 149 -8.63 -19.25 9.69
N CYS A 150 -7.88 -18.15 9.74
CA CYS A 150 -7.42 -17.45 8.54
C CYS A 150 -5.93 -17.13 8.64
N ASP A 151 -5.19 -17.31 7.54
CA ASP A 151 -3.81 -16.83 7.42
C ASP A 151 -3.81 -15.36 6.99
N VAL A 152 -4.10 -14.46 7.95
CA VAL A 152 -4.15 -13.03 7.74
C VAL A 152 -3.05 -12.37 8.54
N ASN A 153 -2.23 -11.54 7.88
CA ASN A 153 -1.08 -10.88 8.49
C ASN A 153 -1.21 -9.36 8.52
N ILE A 154 -2.20 -8.78 7.81
CA ILE A 154 -2.38 -7.34 7.65
C ILE A 154 -3.70 -6.91 8.27
N GLY A 155 -3.66 -5.83 9.05
CA GLY A 155 -4.84 -5.13 9.54
C GLY A 155 -4.96 -3.75 8.92
N VAL A 156 -6.12 -3.44 8.33
CA VAL A 156 -6.44 -2.10 7.82
C VAL A 156 -7.26 -1.38 8.88
N LEU A 157 -6.72 -0.29 9.43
CA LEU A 157 -7.30 0.44 10.56
C LEU A 157 -7.99 1.72 10.09
N THR A 158 -9.32 1.73 10.18
CA THR A 158 -10.20 2.84 9.75
C THR A 158 -11.23 3.22 10.82
N VAL A 159 -10.91 2.96 12.09
CA VAL A 159 -11.76 3.26 13.26
C VAL A 159 -11.64 4.72 13.71
N PRO A 160 -12.55 5.23 14.57
CA PRO A 160 -12.39 6.51 15.22
C PRO A 160 -11.09 6.63 16.04
N ILE A 161 -10.54 7.86 16.12
CA ILE A 161 -9.25 8.14 16.75
C ILE A 161 -9.16 7.68 18.21
N ASN A 162 -10.25 7.81 18.96
CA ASN A 162 -10.31 7.48 20.39
C ASN A 162 -10.15 6.00 20.73
N ILE A 163 -10.38 5.11 19.76
CA ILE A 163 -10.23 3.64 19.94
C ILE A 163 -9.10 3.06 19.10
N ALA A 164 -8.39 3.89 18.33
CA ALA A 164 -7.38 3.42 17.38
C ALA A 164 -6.26 2.60 18.03
N GLN A 165 -5.76 3.00 19.20
CA GLN A 165 -4.73 2.25 19.91
C GLN A 165 -5.26 0.93 20.45
N GLU A 166 -6.42 0.93 21.09
CA GLU A 166 -7.05 -0.28 21.63
C GLU A 166 -7.25 -1.35 20.55
N ILE A 167 -7.79 -0.95 19.40
CA ILE A 167 -8.01 -1.88 18.28
C ILE A 167 -6.67 -2.37 17.72
N THR A 168 -5.66 -1.49 17.64
CA THR A 168 -4.31 -1.90 17.22
C THR A 168 -3.72 -2.95 18.15
N ASP A 169 -3.84 -2.77 19.45
CA ASP A 169 -3.34 -3.71 20.46
C ASP A 169 -4.04 -5.08 20.34
N LYS A 170 -5.35 -5.08 20.11
CA LYS A 170 -6.13 -6.30 19.82
C LYS A 170 -5.67 -6.99 18.55
N MET A 171 -5.44 -6.23 17.46
CA MET A 171 -4.91 -6.76 16.19
C MET A 171 -3.58 -7.49 16.42
N ILE A 172 -2.65 -6.86 17.12
CA ILE A 172 -1.31 -7.40 17.38
C ILE A 172 -1.40 -8.64 18.26
N ALA A 173 -2.19 -8.60 19.34
CA ALA A 173 -2.42 -9.76 20.21
C ALA A 173 -3.03 -10.93 19.43
N GLY A 174 -3.88 -10.66 18.42
CA GLY A 174 -4.46 -11.65 17.54
C GLY A 174 -3.51 -12.19 16.47
N GLY A 175 -2.30 -11.63 16.32
CA GLY A 175 -1.29 -12.13 15.39
C GLY A 175 -1.09 -11.30 14.10
N ILE A 176 -1.71 -10.12 13.98
CA ILE A 176 -1.43 -9.18 12.88
C ILE A 176 0.03 -8.72 12.97
N LYS A 177 0.71 -8.71 11.83
CA LYS A 177 2.13 -8.35 11.70
C LYS A 177 2.37 -7.02 10.99
N ALA A 178 1.36 -6.52 10.27
CA ALA A 178 1.42 -5.23 9.60
C ALA A 178 0.11 -4.47 9.77
N VAL A 179 0.17 -3.18 10.06
CA VAL A 179 -1.01 -2.30 10.21
C VAL A 179 -0.95 -1.19 9.18
N TRP A 180 -1.96 -1.13 8.32
CA TRP A 180 -2.19 0.01 7.45
C TRP A 180 -3.14 0.98 8.13
N ASN A 181 -2.59 2.01 8.75
CA ASN A 181 -3.31 2.96 9.58
C ASN A 181 -3.80 4.17 8.76
N PHE A 182 -5.11 4.31 8.66
CA PHE A 182 -5.78 5.47 8.05
C PHE A 182 -6.31 6.49 9.07
N THR A 183 -6.17 6.20 10.36
CA THR A 183 -6.61 7.15 11.39
C THR A 183 -5.64 8.33 11.48
N PRO A 184 -6.08 9.51 11.92
CA PRO A 184 -5.19 10.65 12.17
C PRO A 184 -4.33 10.47 13.43
N PHE A 185 -4.33 9.30 14.03
CA PHE A 185 -3.61 8.97 15.26
C PHE A 185 -2.35 8.17 14.96
N ARG A 186 -1.23 8.55 15.57
CA ARG A 186 0.02 7.81 15.47
C ARG A 186 0.02 6.66 16.47
N ILE A 187 -0.36 5.48 16.03
CA ILE A 187 -0.38 4.27 16.85
C ILE A 187 1.03 3.88 17.33
N ARG A 188 1.09 3.26 18.52
CA ARG A 188 2.32 2.69 19.10
C ARG A 188 2.28 1.18 18.92
N VAL A 189 3.35 0.61 18.43
CA VAL A 189 3.46 -0.84 18.19
C VAL A 189 4.87 -1.33 18.58
N PRO A 190 5.04 -2.63 18.88
CA PRO A 190 6.36 -3.26 19.00
C PRO A 190 7.19 -3.13 17.73
N GLU A 191 8.53 -3.17 17.83
CA GLU A 191 9.47 -2.99 16.72
C GLU A 191 9.30 -4.02 15.57
N ASN A 192 8.80 -5.20 15.89
CA ASN A 192 8.56 -6.27 14.92
C ASN A 192 7.23 -6.14 14.14
N ILE A 193 6.46 -5.09 14.39
CA ILE A 193 5.21 -4.80 13.67
C ILE A 193 5.45 -3.70 12.64
N VAL A 194 5.11 -3.98 11.40
CA VAL A 194 5.19 -3.00 10.31
C VAL A 194 4.00 -2.05 10.39
N VAL A 195 4.25 -0.75 10.34
CA VAL A 195 3.18 0.27 10.29
C VAL A 195 3.35 1.16 9.08
N GLN A 196 2.30 1.24 8.27
CA GLN A 196 2.16 2.27 7.24
C GLN A 196 1.05 3.24 7.66
N ASN A 197 1.43 4.52 7.85
CA ASN A 197 0.46 5.58 8.16
C ASN A 197 0.05 6.31 6.88
N THR A 198 -1.26 6.44 6.65
CA THR A 198 -1.84 7.17 5.52
C THR A 198 -2.78 8.25 6.06
N SER A 199 -2.23 9.42 6.38
CA SER A 199 -3.01 10.55 6.90
C SER A 199 -3.48 11.46 5.76
N LEU A 200 -4.77 11.44 5.46
CA LEU A 200 -5.39 12.38 4.52
C LEU A 200 -5.19 13.84 4.97
N TYR A 201 -5.28 14.09 6.28
CA TYR A 201 -5.11 15.44 6.85
C TYR A 201 -3.70 15.98 6.70
N ALA A 202 -2.66 15.12 6.77
CA ALA A 202 -1.29 15.54 6.51
C ALA A 202 -1.10 15.99 5.06
N HIS A 203 -1.72 15.30 4.10
CA HIS A 203 -1.69 15.72 2.70
C HIS A 203 -2.45 17.02 2.47
N LEU A 204 -3.61 17.21 3.11
CA LEU A 204 -4.35 18.48 3.06
C LEU A 204 -3.53 19.64 3.63
N ALA A 205 -2.86 19.45 4.76
CA ALA A 205 -2.00 20.47 5.36
C ALA A 205 -0.87 20.92 4.41
N VAL A 206 -0.21 19.96 3.75
CA VAL A 206 0.82 20.27 2.74
C VAL A 206 0.24 21.03 1.55
N MET A 207 -0.93 20.60 1.06
CA MET A 207 -1.62 21.26 -0.06
C MET A 207 -2.03 22.69 0.30
N PHE A 208 -2.65 22.90 1.46
CA PHE A 208 -3.09 24.21 1.90
C PHE A 208 -1.92 25.18 2.13
N ASN A 209 -0.82 24.69 2.75
CA ASN A 209 0.37 25.50 2.93
C ASN A 209 0.94 25.98 1.59
N ARG A 210 1.05 25.08 0.60
CA ARG A 210 1.52 25.46 -0.74
C ARG A 210 0.59 26.40 -1.47
N LEU A 211 -0.73 26.25 -1.30
CA LEU A 211 -1.72 27.14 -1.90
C LEU A 211 -1.60 28.57 -1.36
N ASN A 212 -1.39 28.72 -0.06
CA ASN A 212 -1.19 30.02 0.57
C ASN A 212 0.05 30.76 0.02
N VAL A 213 1.16 30.05 -0.20
CA VAL A 213 2.40 30.62 -0.78
C VAL A 213 2.22 31.11 -2.22
N ILE A 214 1.29 30.52 -2.99
CA ILE A 214 1.01 30.96 -4.37
C ILE A 214 0.12 32.23 -4.40
N GLN A 215 -0.62 32.49 -3.33
CA GLN A 215 -1.54 33.65 -3.22
C GLN A 215 -0.88 34.90 -2.62
N GLU A 216 0.33 34.81 -2.10
CA GLU A 216 1.21 35.90 -1.71
C GLU A 216 2.12 36.36 -2.88
#